data_d4211bba15cad5a8e92a4b7c23f63170
#
_entry.id   d4211bba15cad5a8e92a4b7c23f63170
#
_cell.length_a   1.000
_cell.length_b   1.000
_cell.length_c   1.000
_cell.angle_alpha   90.00
_cell.angle_beta   90.00
_cell.angle_gamma   90.00
#
_symmetry.space_group_name_H-M   'P 1'
#
loop_
_entity.id
_entity.type
_entity.pdbx_description
1 polymer ?
#
loop_
_entity_poly.entity_id
_entity_poly.type
_entity_poly.pdbx_seq_one_letter_code
_entity_poly.pdbx_strand_id
1 'polypeptide(L)'
;MIYINGKFLTQQISGVQRFAIEIIKELDKLSLPYLILAPQGTIHPELEQLLNVRIIGTHTGTLWEQIDLPLYLNKRSKPLLLNLCNTGPLIYSKQIVTIHDLSFLVNPKWFSWKFVLWYKIMIPMLAKKAKHIITVSEFSKNELISLLSVLPSKVSVVYNAVNFKVPQITSPSNPYGRYLLFVGSIDPRKNLETLVKAFNELNIPNLKLLLVGKINKNFNQVNLGNDHNIIQLGNVDDAELTHLYQHAYAFVYPSLYEGFGIPPLEAMALSCPVICSNAASLPEVCGDAALYFQPLDTSALKNALIQIAEEPAVRQALISKGLKRISVFSWKSSASELYKLINTINKI
;
A
#
# COMPACT_ATOMS: atom_id res chain seq x y z
N MET A 1 -7.39 27.15 -6.12
CA MET A 1 -6.22 26.59 -5.41
C MET A 1 -6.74 25.68 -4.31
N ILE A 2 -6.21 24.47 -4.19
CA ILE A 2 -6.49 23.54 -3.07
C ILE A 2 -5.29 23.46 -2.14
N TYR A 3 -5.52 22.94 -0.94
CA TYR A 3 -4.44 22.67 0.02
C TYR A 3 -4.30 21.18 0.24
N ILE A 4 -3.07 20.72 0.46
CA ILE A 4 -2.77 19.31 0.71
C ILE A 4 -2.16 19.18 2.10
N ASN A 5 -2.64 18.21 2.88
CA ASN A 5 -2.07 17.87 4.19
C ASN A 5 -0.72 17.20 4.01
N GLY A 6 0.35 17.90 4.32
CA GLY A 6 1.75 17.50 4.15
C GLY A 6 2.36 16.76 5.34
N LYS A 7 1.56 16.30 6.31
CA LYS A 7 2.06 15.53 7.46
C LYS A 7 2.89 14.31 7.03
N PHE A 8 2.58 13.72 5.86
CA PHE A 8 3.30 12.58 5.32
C PHE A 8 4.80 12.84 5.07
N LEU A 9 5.21 14.10 4.88
CA LEU A 9 6.63 14.47 4.68
C LEU A 9 7.48 14.27 5.93
N THR A 10 6.86 14.09 7.11
CA THR A 10 7.55 13.76 8.37
C THR A 10 7.55 12.28 8.70
N GLN A 11 7.14 11.42 7.78
CA GLN A 11 6.95 9.99 7.99
C GLN A 11 7.84 9.18 7.03
N GLN A 12 8.25 8.00 7.46
CA GLN A 12 8.92 7.04 6.57
C GLN A 12 7.98 6.65 5.42
N ILE A 13 8.53 6.53 4.21
CA ILE A 13 7.75 6.16 3.03
C ILE A 13 7.28 4.71 3.17
N SER A 14 5.98 4.52 3.13
CA SER A 14 5.29 3.24 2.99
C SER A 14 4.32 3.32 1.79
N GLY A 15 3.52 2.31 1.56
CA GLY A 15 2.52 2.34 0.48
C GLY A 15 1.58 3.54 0.56
N VAL A 16 1.21 3.97 1.77
CA VAL A 16 0.33 5.14 2.00
C VAL A 16 1.01 6.46 1.59
N GLN A 17 2.27 6.68 2.00
CA GLN A 17 3.02 7.86 1.62
C GLN A 17 3.38 7.86 0.13
N ARG A 18 3.69 6.68 -0.44
CA ARG A 18 3.95 6.53 -1.88
C ARG A 18 2.72 6.92 -2.70
N PHE A 19 1.52 6.50 -2.29
CA PHE A 19 0.27 6.96 -2.91
C PHE A 19 0.18 8.49 -2.94
N ALA A 20 0.40 9.16 -1.80
CA ALA A 20 0.34 10.62 -1.72
C ALA A 20 1.34 11.29 -2.67
N ILE A 21 2.60 10.83 -2.66
CA ILE A 21 3.68 11.38 -3.47
C ILE A 21 3.37 11.23 -4.97
N GLU A 22 3.01 10.03 -5.41
CA GLU A 22 2.78 9.77 -6.84
C GLU A 22 1.51 10.48 -7.36
N ILE A 23 0.44 10.52 -6.56
CA ILE A 23 -0.76 11.31 -6.91
C ILE A 23 -0.43 12.79 -7.04
N ILE A 24 0.34 13.37 -6.11
CA ILE A 24 0.70 14.80 -6.17
C ILE A 24 1.55 15.09 -7.42
N LYS A 25 2.54 14.25 -7.74
CA LYS A 25 3.35 14.40 -8.94
C LYS A 25 2.52 14.39 -10.23
N GLU A 26 1.49 13.55 -10.29
CA GLU A 26 0.62 13.51 -11.45
C GLU A 26 -0.38 14.67 -11.48
N LEU A 27 -0.90 15.13 -10.33
CA LEU A 27 -1.73 16.33 -10.24
C LEU A 27 -0.97 17.59 -10.66
N ASP A 28 0.33 17.68 -10.36
CA ASP A 28 1.21 18.77 -10.81
C ASP A 28 1.27 18.83 -12.34
N LYS A 29 1.44 17.69 -13.01
CA LYS A 29 1.40 17.59 -14.48
C LYS A 29 0.05 18.02 -15.09
N LEU A 30 -1.03 17.92 -14.33
CA LEU A 30 -2.36 18.38 -14.73
C LEU A 30 -2.60 19.88 -14.46
N SER A 31 -1.56 20.60 -14.01
CA SER A 31 -1.60 22.04 -13.69
C SER A 31 -2.68 22.39 -12.66
N LEU A 32 -2.98 21.49 -11.71
CA LEU A 32 -3.85 21.79 -10.58
C LEU A 32 -3.14 22.75 -9.63
N PRO A 33 -3.66 23.97 -9.39
CA PRO A 33 -3.01 24.86 -8.43
C PRO A 33 -3.20 24.34 -7.00
N TYR A 34 -2.11 23.90 -6.36
CA TYR A 34 -2.09 23.39 -5.00
C TYR A 34 -0.98 24.02 -4.16
N LEU A 35 -1.12 23.89 -2.83
CA LEU A 35 -0.09 24.18 -1.85
C LEU A 35 -0.10 23.09 -0.78
N ILE A 36 1.05 22.45 -0.57
CA ILE A 36 1.22 21.48 0.51
C ILE A 36 1.54 22.23 1.79
N LEU A 37 0.76 22.00 2.83
CA LEU A 37 1.01 22.53 4.17
C LEU A 37 1.65 21.42 5.01
N ALA A 38 2.85 21.66 5.53
CA ALA A 38 3.60 20.68 6.30
C ALA A 38 4.00 21.24 7.69
N PRO A 39 4.16 20.38 8.72
CA PRO A 39 4.78 20.75 9.99
C PRO A 39 6.30 20.90 9.82
N GLN A 40 6.95 21.41 10.85
CA GLN A 40 8.40 21.38 10.94
C GLN A 40 8.92 19.93 11.05
N GLY A 41 10.19 19.72 10.65
CA GLY A 41 10.85 18.42 10.77
C GLY A 41 10.50 17.42 9.67
N THR A 42 10.32 17.92 8.45
CA THR A 42 10.24 17.04 7.27
C THR A 42 11.56 16.25 7.11
N ILE A 43 11.45 15.01 6.68
CA ILE A 43 12.60 14.09 6.54
C ILE A 43 12.90 13.74 5.09
N HIS A 44 12.26 14.46 4.15
CA HIS A 44 12.37 14.26 2.70
C HIS A 44 12.68 15.59 2.01
N PRO A 45 13.90 16.15 2.17
CA PRO A 45 14.25 17.46 1.61
C PRO A 45 14.16 17.48 0.07
N GLU A 46 14.37 16.34 -0.59
CA GLU A 46 14.21 16.18 -2.05
C GLU A 46 12.77 16.40 -2.49
N LEU A 47 11.78 15.99 -1.69
CA LEU A 47 10.37 16.21 -1.98
C LEU A 47 9.93 17.65 -1.71
N GLU A 48 10.53 18.32 -0.72
CA GLU A 48 10.27 19.73 -0.47
C GLU A 48 10.72 20.62 -1.63
N GLN A 49 11.86 20.29 -2.24
CA GLN A 49 12.36 21.02 -3.41
C GLN A 49 11.55 20.74 -4.69
N LEU A 50 11.04 19.52 -4.81
CA LEU A 50 10.27 19.10 -5.98
C LEU A 50 8.82 19.58 -5.95
N LEU A 51 8.23 19.71 -4.77
CA LEU A 51 6.81 19.98 -4.56
C LEU A 51 6.61 21.39 -3.97
N ASN A 52 5.44 21.98 -4.22
CA ASN A 52 5.09 23.29 -3.66
C ASN A 52 4.72 23.18 -2.17
N VAL A 53 5.71 23.24 -1.28
CA VAL A 53 5.57 23.03 0.17
C VAL A 53 5.69 24.33 0.94
N ARG A 54 4.84 24.50 1.97
CA ARG A 54 4.94 25.58 2.96
C ARG A 54 4.88 25.01 4.38
N ILE A 55 5.89 25.28 5.17
CA ILE A 55 5.93 24.93 6.59
C ILE A 55 5.02 25.89 7.35
N ILE A 56 4.15 25.36 8.21
CA ILE A 56 3.21 26.12 9.05
C ILE A 56 3.12 25.57 10.46
N GLY A 57 2.76 26.44 11.41
CA GLY A 57 2.52 26.05 12.79
C GLY A 57 3.78 25.76 13.59
N THR A 58 3.59 25.38 14.85
CA THR A 58 4.66 25.11 15.81
C THR A 58 4.61 23.71 16.40
N HIS A 59 3.44 23.05 16.29
CA HIS A 59 3.29 21.66 16.72
C HIS A 59 3.79 20.68 15.64
N THR A 60 3.85 19.41 16.01
CA THR A 60 4.21 18.30 15.10
C THR A 60 3.17 17.18 15.17
N GLY A 61 3.21 16.25 14.22
CA GLY A 61 2.41 15.04 14.22
C GLY A 61 0.89 15.31 14.30
N THR A 62 0.22 14.62 15.21
CA THR A 62 -1.24 14.70 15.36
C THR A 62 -1.70 16.06 15.88
N LEU A 63 -0.95 16.69 16.80
CA LEU A 63 -1.31 18.01 17.32
C LEU A 63 -1.30 19.06 16.22
N TRP A 64 -0.27 19.07 15.37
CA TRP A 64 -0.24 19.94 14.20
C TRP A 64 -1.46 19.75 13.30
N GLU A 65 -1.79 18.51 12.98
CA GLU A 65 -2.91 18.18 12.10
C GLU A 65 -4.26 18.60 12.67
N GLN A 66 -4.43 18.51 14.00
CA GLN A 66 -5.70 18.82 14.66
C GLN A 66 -5.84 20.29 15.09
N ILE A 67 -4.73 21.03 15.25
CA ILE A 67 -4.72 22.41 15.75
C ILE A 67 -4.20 23.38 14.68
N ASP A 68 -2.93 23.27 14.28
CA ASP A 68 -2.28 24.28 13.44
C ASP A 68 -2.87 24.31 12.02
N LEU A 69 -3.08 23.14 11.44
CA LEU A 69 -3.61 23.01 10.08
C LEU A 69 -5.02 23.63 9.95
N PRO A 70 -6.02 23.27 10.76
CA PRO A 70 -7.35 23.88 10.64
C PRO A 70 -7.38 25.36 11.03
N LEU A 71 -6.56 25.83 11.97
CA LEU A 71 -6.44 27.24 12.29
C LEU A 71 -5.90 28.05 11.11
N TYR A 72 -4.88 27.52 10.43
CA TYR A 72 -4.33 28.14 9.24
C TYR A 72 -5.36 28.25 8.11
N LEU A 73 -6.12 27.17 7.85
CA LEU A 73 -7.13 27.11 6.79
C LEU A 73 -8.34 27.99 7.09
N ASN A 74 -8.80 28.03 8.34
CA ASN A 74 -9.94 28.87 8.73
C ASN A 74 -9.69 30.38 8.54
N LYS A 75 -8.42 30.83 8.67
CA LYS A 75 -8.02 32.21 8.39
C LYS A 75 -8.00 32.56 6.89
N ARG A 76 -8.27 31.60 5.97
CA ARG A 76 -8.13 31.72 4.50
C ARG A 76 -9.39 31.32 3.75
N SER A 77 -10.55 31.76 4.21
CA SER A 77 -11.85 31.50 3.57
C SER A 77 -12.18 30.02 3.39
N LYS A 78 -11.62 29.16 4.24
CA LYS A 78 -11.88 27.71 4.30
C LYS A 78 -11.74 27.02 2.92
N PRO A 79 -10.52 26.99 2.35
CA PRO A 79 -10.27 26.30 1.06
C PRO A 79 -10.46 24.80 1.18
N LEU A 80 -10.58 24.10 0.04
CA LEU A 80 -10.64 22.65 0.01
C LEU A 80 -9.29 22.06 0.46
N LEU A 81 -9.34 21.16 1.44
CA LEU A 81 -8.20 20.38 1.93
C LEU A 81 -8.25 18.96 1.37
N LEU A 82 -7.14 18.49 0.84
CA LEU A 82 -6.92 17.11 0.41
C LEU A 82 -6.01 16.39 1.40
N ASN A 83 -6.50 15.30 1.99
CA ASN A 83 -5.73 14.42 2.88
C ASN A 83 -5.53 13.07 2.19
N LEU A 84 -4.28 12.71 1.90
CA LEU A 84 -3.93 11.53 1.12
C LEU A 84 -3.46 10.34 1.97
N CYS A 85 -3.34 10.50 3.31
CA CYS A 85 -2.74 9.52 4.22
C CYS A 85 -3.60 9.21 5.44
N ASN A 86 -4.75 8.58 5.28
CA ASN A 86 -5.68 8.06 6.31
C ASN A 86 -6.22 9.09 7.31
N THR A 87 -5.53 10.19 7.58
CA THR A 87 -5.88 11.13 8.65
C THR A 87 -6.12 12.54 8.13
N GLY A 88 -6.80 13.36 8.93
CA GLY A 88 -7.07 14.76 8.65
C GLY A 88 -7.67 15.46 9.87
N PRO A 89 -7.82 16.79 9.83
CA PRO A 89 -8.37 17.56 10.95
C PRO A 89 -9.87 17.27 11.16
N LEU A 90 -10.24 16.86 12.38
CA LEU A 90 -11.61 16.49 12.74
C LEU A 90 -12.58 17.67 12.75
N ILE A 91 -12.07 18.88 12.97
CA ILE A 91 -12.90 20.10 13.05
C ILE A 91 -13.04 20.82 11.71
N TYR A 92 -12.41 20.31 10.65
CA TYR A 92 -12.47 20.91 9.32
C TYR A 92 -13.31 20.06 8.37
N SER A 93 -14.45 20.58 7.90
CA SER A 93 -15.39 19.80 7.08
C SER A 93 -15.15 19.91 5.58
N LYS A 94 -14.56 21.02 5.08
CA LYS A 94 -14.31 21.22 3.65
C LYS A 94 -13.03 20.47 3.21
N GLN A 95 -13.09 19.15 3.34
CA GLN A 95 -11.97 18.25 3.04
C GLN A 95 -12.40 17.01 2.29
N ILE A 96 -11.47 16.49 1.50
CA ILE A 96 -11.47 15.13 0.94
C ILE A 96 -10.47 14.32 1.75
N VAL A 97 -10.83 13.11 2.15
CA VAL A 97 -9.98 12.23 2.96
C VAL A 97 -9.80 10.91 2.26
N THR A 98 -8.55 10.48 2.11
CA THR A 98 -8.23 9.12 1.68
C THR A 98 -8.22 8.20 2.89
N ILE A 99 -9.01 7.13 2.86
CA ILE A 99 -9.00 6.05 3.84
C ILE A 99 -8.61 4.78 3.06
N HIS A 100 -7.37 4.33 3.26
CA HIS A 100 -6.80 3.24 2.47
C HIS A 100 -7.43 1.89 2.80
N ASP A 101 -7.70 1.63 4.09
CA ASP A 101 -8.35 0.40 4.55
C ASP A 101 -8.95 0.57 5.94
N LEU A 102 -9.68 -0.45 6.39
CA LEU A 102 -10.28 -0.55 7.72
C LEU A 102 -9.75 -1.76 8.52
N SER A 103 -8.54 -2.20 8.24
CA SER A 103 -7.90 -3.37 8.88
C SER A 103 -7.96 -3.33 10.42
N PHE A 104 -7.87 -2.14 11.01
CA PHE A 104 -7.98 -1.93 12.46
C PHE A 104 -9.37 -2.22 13.04
N LEU A 105 -10.42 -2.16 12.23
CA LEU A 105 -11.78 -2.59 12.60
C LEU A 105 -11.96 -4.09 12.40
N VAL A 106 -11.46 -4.62 11.28
CA VAL A 106 -11.60 -6.03 10.91
C VAL A 106 -10.86 -6.93 11.91
N ASN A 107 -9.62 -6.61 12.24
CA ASN A 107 -8.90 -7.34 13.28
C ASN A 107 -8.01 -6.41 14.13
N PRO A 108 -8.58 -5.89 15.23
CA PRO A 108 -7.85 -4.99 16.14
C PRO A 108 -6.58 -5.60 16.76
N LYS A 109 -6.50 -6.94 16.83
CA LYS A 109 -5.34 -7.65 17.44
C LYS A 109 -4.04 -7.48 16.63
N TRP A 110 -4.12 -7.02 15.38
CA TRP A 110 -2.93 -6.73 14.58
C TRP A 110 -2.21 -5.45 15.00
N PHE A 111 -2.85 -4.59 15.80
CA PHE A 111 -2.37 -3.27 16.13
C PHE A 111 -2.28 -3.02 17.63
N SER A 112 -1.50 -2.03 18.04
CA SER A 112 -1.47 -1.60 19.43
C SER A 112 -2.84 -1.04 19.86
N TRP A 113 -3.25 -1.27 21.10
CA TRP A 113 -4.55 -0.84 21.61
C TRP A 113 -4.77 0.68 21.52
N LYS A 114 -3.70 1.49 21.72
CA LYS A 114 -3.75 2.96 21.60
C LYS A 114 -4.07 3.40 20.18
N PHE A 115 -3.44 2.76 19.20
CA PHE A 115 -3.72 3.00 17.77
C PHE A 115 -5.17 2.64 17.44
N VAL A 116 -5.64 1.48 17.85
CA VAL A 116 -7.01 1.02 17.61
C VAL A 116 -8.03 1.98 18.21
N LEU A 117 -7.84 2.38 19.47
CA LEU A 117 -8.74 3.30 20.15
C LEU A 117 -8.84 4.64 19.40
N TRP A 118 -7.69 5.21 19.02
CA TRP A 118 -7.63 6.47 18.28
C TRP A 118 -8.31 6.37 16.91
N TYR A 119 -8.00 5.31 16.15
CA TYR A 119 -8.57 5.14 14.82
C TYR A 119 -10.06 4.81 14.84
N LYS A 120 -10.54 4.06 15.83
CA LYS A 120 -11.98 3.79 16.04
C LYS A 120 -12.81 5.05 16.30
N ILE A 121 -12.22 6.09 16.84
CA ILE A 121 -12.88 7.38 17.04
C ILE A 121 -12.69 8.27 15.81
N MET A 122 -11.45 8.44 15.36
CA MET A 122 -11.08 9.39 14.33
C MET A 122 -11.66 9.06 12.96
N ILE A 123 -11.54 7.81 12.50
CA ILE A 123 -11.95 7.42 11.14
C ILE A 123 -13.44 7.57 10.92
N PRO A 124 -14.36 7.08 11.80
CA PRO A 124 -15.79 7.32 11.64
C PRO A 124 -16.17 8.81 11.66
N MET A 125 -15.51 9.61 12.51
CA MET A 125 -15.75 11.06 12.56
C MET A 125 -15.32 11.75 11.27
N LEU A 126 -14.15 11.41 10.73
CA LEU A 126 -13.68 11.92 9.44
C LEU A 126 -14.62 11.48 8.31
N ALA A 127 -14.97 10.20 8.26
CA ALA A 127 -15.87 9.66 7.26
C ALA A 127 -17.22 10.37 7.25
N LYS A 128 -17.77 10.71 8.43
CA LYS A 128 -19.03 11.46 8.57
C LYS A 128 -18.89 12.90 8.11
N LYS A 129 -17.81 13.60 8.52
CA LYS A 129 -17.65 15.07 8.35
C LYS A 129 -17.05 15.48 6.99
N ALA A 130 -16.17 14.68 6.42
CA ALA A 130 -15.54 14.99 5.14
C ALA A 130 -16.58 15.19 4.03
N LYS A 131 -16.28 16.08 3.09
CA LYS A 131 -17.08 16.29 1.87
C LYS A 131 -17.13 15.02 1.02
N HIS A 132 -15.98 14.34 0.90
CA HIS A 132 -15.85 13.12 0.12
C HIS A 132 -14.74 12.24 0.69
N ILE A 133 -14.83 10.95 0.40
CA ILE A 133 -13.84 9.95 0.81
C ILE A 133 -13.24 9.33 -0.45
N ILE A 134 -11.94 9.16 -0.45
CA ILE A 134 -11.22 8.37 -1.44
C ILE A 134 -10.77 7.08 -0.76
N THR A 135 -10.81 5.99 -1.49
CA THR A 135 -10.19 4.73 -1.09
C THR A 135 -9.48 4.08 -2.29
N VAL A 136 -8.77 2.99 -2.06
CA VAL A 136 -7.81 2.45 -3.02
C VAL A 136 -8.27 1.18 -3.74
N SER A 137 -9.45 0.66 -3.39
CA SER A 137 -10.06 -0.52 -4.02
C SER A 137 -11.58 -0.52 -3.86
N GLU A 138 -12.29 -1.24 -4.72
CA GLU A 138 -13.75 -1.47 -4.53
C GLU A 138 -14.00 -2.30 -3.27
N PHE A 139 -13.09 -3.23 -2.92
CA PHE A 139 -13.13 -3.93 -1.66
C PHE A 139 -13.17 -2.97 -0.47
N SER A 140 -12.19 -2.04 -0.36
CA SER A 140 -12.14 -1.05 0.73
C SER A 140 -13.34 -0.08 0.70
N LYS A 141 -13.87 0.26 -0.47
CA LYS A 141 -15.10 1.04 -0.60
C LYS A 141 -16.30 0.31 -0.02
N ASN A 142 -16.45 -0.97 -0.31
CA ASN A 142 -17.54 -1.79 0.24
C ASN A 142 -17.43 -1.90 1.76
N GLU A 143 -16.23 -2.00 2.32
CA GLU A 143 -16.01 -1.96 3.77
C GLU A 143 -16.38 -0.60 4.38
N LEU A 144 -16.01 0.53 3.76
CA LEU A 144 -16.42 1.85 4.22
C LEU A 144 -17.95 1.99 4.26
N ILE A 145 -18.63 1.48 3.24
CA ILE A 145 -20.09 1.49 3.18
C ILE A 145 -20.71 0.60 4.27
N SER A 146 -20.22 -0.64 4.40
CA SER A 146 -20.80 -1.63 5.30
C SER A 146 -20.45 -1.40 6.77
N LEU A 147 -19.19 -1.10 7.08
CA LEU A 147 -18.71 -1.00 8.46
C LEU A 147 -18.90 0.41 9.06
N LEU A 148 -18.89 1.46 8.24
CA LEU A 148 -19.04 2.84 8.71
C LEU A 148 -20.33 3.50 8.27
N SER A 149 -21.23 2.77 7.58
CA SER A 149 -22.52 3.27 7.06
C SER A 149 -22.34 4.56 6.22
N VAL A 150 -21.28 4.64 5.44
CA VAL A 150 -21.03 5.77 4.54
C VAL A 150 -21.89 5.64 3.30
N LEU A 151 -22.49 6.73 2.82
CA LEU A 151 -23.24 6.73 1.57
C LEU A 151 -22.33 6.35 0.39
N PRO A 152 -22.74 5.44 -0.51
CA PRO A 152 -21.97 5.03 -1.67
C PRO A 152 -21.53 6.22 -2.57
N SER A 153 -22.39 7.23 -2.71
CA SER A 153 -22.12 8.45 -3.48
C SER A 153 -21.02 9.33 -2.87
N LYS A 154 -20.68 9.10 -1.60
CA LYS A 154 -19.63 9.84 -0.88
C LYS A 154 -18.25 9.20 -1.01
N VAL A 155 -18.12 8.02 -1.62
CA VAL A 155 -16.87 7.26 -1.71
C VAL A 155 -16.51 7.02 -3.17
N SER A 156 -15.30 7.42 -3.55
CA SER A 156 -14.70 7.11 -4.86
C SER A 156 -13.45 6.27 -4.70
N VAL A 157 -13.24 5.36 -5.64
CA VAL A 157 -12.00 4.57 -5.71
C VAL A 157 -11.00 5.31 -6.57
N VAL A 158 -9.78 5.47 -6.05
CA VAL A 158 -8.61 5.96 -6.76
C VAL A 158 -7.50 4.94 -6.55
N TYR A 159 -7.29 4.10 -7.53
CA TYR A 159 -6.37 2.97 -7.42
C TYR A 159 -4.92 3.39 -7.20
N ASN A 160 -4.18 2.55 -6.47
CA ASN A 160 -2.72 2.58 -6.52
C ASN A 160 -2.23 2.08 -7.88
N ALA A 161 -0.99 2.41 -8.20
CA ALA A 161 -0.29 1.87 -9.35
C ALA A 161 1.18 1.59 -9.00
N VAL A 162 1.91 1.05 -9.93
CA VAL A 162 3.34 0.83 -9.78
C VAL A 162 4.10 1.58 -10.89
N ASN A 163 5.21 2.22 -10.50
CA ASN A 163 6.14 2.87 -11.42
C ASN A 163 7.45 2.08 -11.37
N PHE A 164 7.56 1.02 -12.13
CA PHE A 164 8.88 0.45 -12.37
C PHE A 164 9.41 0.97 -13.70
N LYS A 165 10.42 1.85 -13.65
CA LYS A 165 11.40 1.88 -14.72
C LYS A 165 12.17 0.59 -14.55
N VAL A 166 11.94 -0.39 -15.42
CA VAL A 166 12.77 -1.61 -15.43
C VAL A 166 14.23 -1.14 -15.57
N PRO A 167 15.04 -1.15 -14.50
CA PRO A 167 16.46 -0.84 -14.66
C PRO A 167 17.00 -1.89 -15.62
N GLN A 168 17.91 -1.48 -16.50
CA GLN A 168 18.71 -2.48 -17.21
C GLN A 168 19.36 -3.36 -16.15
N ILE A 169 19.24 -4.68 -16.30
CA ILE A 169 19.84 -5.64 -15.38
C ILE A 169 21.34 -5.34 -15.33
N THR A 170 21.78 -4.68 -14.26
CA THR A 170 23.18 -4.25 -14.10
C THR A 170 24.06 -5.34 -13.53
N SER A 171 23.47 -6.43 -13.03
CA SER A 171 24.22 -7.59 -12.54
C SER A 171 23.50 -8.89 -12.90
N PRO A 172 24.13 -9.81 -13.64
CA PRO A 172 23.56 -11.13 -13.95
C PRO A 172 23.68 -12.12 -12.79
N SER A 173 24.37 -11.78 -11.68
CA SER A 173 24.64 -12.73 -10.61
C SER A 173 23.48 -12.74 -9.58
N ASN A 174 22.77 -13.86 -9.52
CA ASN A 174 21.84 -14.17 -8.46
C ASN A 174 22.56 -15.05 -7.40
N PRO A 175 23.00 -14.46 -6.25
CA PRO A 175 23.78 -15.20 -5.26
C PRO A 175 22.94 -16.23 -4.48
N TYR A 176 21.62 -16.15 -4.58
CA TYR A 176 20.70 -17.00 -3.81
C TYR A 176 20.30 -18.28 -4.56
N GLY A 177 20.57 -18.38 -5.87
CA GLY A 177 20.08 -19.48 -6.69
C GLY A 177 18.56 -19.43 -6.87
N ARG A 178 17.87 -20.55 -6.82
CA ARG A 178 16.40 -20.62 -6.96
C ARG A 178 15.72 -20.25 -5.66
N TYR A 179 14.81 -19.26 -5.68
CA TYR A 179 14.11 -18.81 -4.47
C TYR A 179 12.69 -18.34 -4.71
N LEU A 180 11.86 -18.47 -3.67
CA LEU A 180 10.60 -17.80 -3.50
C LEU A 180 10.85 -16.47 -2.78
N LEU A 181 10.10 -15.43 -3.15
CA LEU A 181 10.25 -14.11 -2.57
C LEU A 181 8.96 -13.69 -1.84
N PHE A 182 9.13 -13.18 -0.62
CA PHE A 182 8.11 -12.43 0.09
C PHE A 182 8.62 -11.01 0.34
N VAL A 183 7.75 -10.00 0.14
CA VAL A 183 8.05 -8.59 0.43
C VAL A 183 6.93 -7.98 1.26
N GLY A 184 7.26 -7.45 2.41
CA GLY A 184 6.31 -6.77 3.31
C GLY A 184 6.78 -6.73 4.75
N SER A 185 6.11 -5.92 5.58
CA SER A 185 6.36 -5.93 7.02
C SER A 185 6.09 -7.30 7.62
N ILE A 186 6.95 -7.73 8.53
CA ILE A 186 6.74 -9.00 9.25
C ILE A 186 5.78 -8.72 10.41
N ASP A 187 4.49 -8.89 10.14
CA ASP A 187 3.39 -8.73 11.08
C ASP A 187 2.33 -9.84 10.87
N PRO A 188 1.46 -10.11 11.86
CA PRO A 188 0.49 -11.21 11.80
C PRO A 188 -0.47 -11.14 10.61
N ARG A 189 -0.78 -9.94 10.11
CA ARG A 189 -1.65 -9.73 8.95
C ARG A 189 -1.06 -10.32 7.67
N LYS A 190 0.27 -10.35 7.58
CA LYS A 190 1.00 -10.89 6.42
C LYS A 190 1.08 -12.42 6.41
N ASN A 191 0.67 -13.09 7.50
CA ASN A 191 0.48 -14.54 7.55
C ASN A 191 1.70 -15.39 7.12
N LEU A 192 2.88 -14.94 7.53
CA LEU A 192 4.13 -15.66 7.21
C LEU A 192 4.18 -17.08 7.78
N GLU A 193 3.44 -17.34 8.87
CA GLU A 193 3.39 -18.70 9.46
C GLU A 193 2.85 -19.74 8.46
N THR A 194 1.81 -19.39 7.71
CA THR A 194 1.27 -20.28 6.66
C THR A 194 2.30 -20.51 5.55
N LEU A 195 3.01 -19.45 5.14
CA LEU A 195 4.06 -19.56 4.13
C LEU A 195 5.22 -20.44 4.58
N VAL A 196 5.72 -20.22 5.80
CA VAL A 196 6.82 -20.99 6.38
C VAL A 196 6.44 -22.47 6.54
N LYS A 197 5.22 -22.74 7.02
CA LYS A 197 4.72 -24.12 7.11
C LYS A 197 4.65 -24.80 5.75
N ALA A 198 4.05 -24.13 4.76
CA ALA A 198 3.97 -24.67 3.41
C ALA A 198 5.38 -24.91 2.80
N PHE A 199 6.30 -23.95 3.00
CA PHE A 199 7.67 -24.05 2.52
C PHE A 199 8.42 -25.22 3.16
N ASN A 200 8.32 -25.41 4.46
CA ASN A 200 8.98 -26.51 5.19
C ASN A 200 8.46 -27.91 4.79
N GLU A 201 7.24 -27.95 4.25
CA GLU A 201 6.68 -29.20 3.72
C GLU A 201 7.05 -29.46 2.26
N LEU A 202 7.76 -28.53 1.60
CA LEU A 202 8.24 -28.72 0.23
C LEU A 202 9.54 -29.53 0.22
N ASN A 203 9.57 -30.56 -0.58
CA ASN A 203 10.79 -31.36 -0.83
C ASN A 203 11.42 -30.97 -2.17
N ILE A 204 11.66 -29.64 -2.37
CA ILE A 204 12.27 -29.13 -3.61
C ILE A 204 13.76 -28.80 -3.32
N PRO A 205 14.70 -29.54 -3.91
CA PRO A 205 16.12 -29.33 -3.66
C PRO A 205 16.57 -27.91 -4.05
N ASN A 206 17.44 -27.32 -3.22
CA ASN A 206 18.06 -26.02 -3.46
C ASN A 206 17.07 -24.84 -3.62
N LEU A 207 15.83 -24.99 -3.19
CA LEU A 207 14.87 -23.89 -3.13
C LEU A 207 15.06 -23.11 -1.82
N LYS A 208 15.13 -21.79 -1.91
CA LYS A 208 15.20 -20.89 -0.75
C LYS A 208 13.92 -20.07 -0.62
N LEU A 209 13.67 -19.52 0.57
CA LEU A 209 12.64 -18.54 0.83
C LEU A 209 13.30 -17.24 1.32
N LEU A 210 13.21 -16.18 0.52
CA LEU A 210 13.73 -14.86 0.89
C LEU A 210 12.61 -13.98 1.44
N LEU A 211 12.84 -13.40 2.61
CA LEU A 211 11.91 -12.52 3.31
C LEU A 211 12.50 -11.11 3.35
N VAL A 212 11.85 -10.19 2.65
CA VAL A 212 12.22 -8.76 2.62
C VAL A 212 11.22 -7.96 3.43
N GLY A 213 11.71 -7.16 4.36
CA GLY A 213 10.93 -6.22 5.16
C GLY A 213 11.31 -6.17 6.63
N LYS A 214 10.80 -5.15 7.32
CA LYS A 214 11.07 -4.96 8.75
C LYS A 214 10.28 -5.92 9.61
N ILE A 215 10.96 -6.47 10.61
CA ILE A 215 10.30 -7.06 11.77
C ILE A 215 9.69 -5.90 12.56
N ASN A 216 8.39 -5.88 12.70
CA ASN A 216 7.72 -4.87 13.51
C ASN A 216 7.76 -5.29 14.98
N LYS A 217 8.55 -4.57 15.78
CA LYS A 217 8.74 -4.85 17.23
C LYS A 217 7.44 -4.75 18.06
N ASN A 218 6.38 -4.19 17.50
CA ASN A 218 5.08 -4.07 18.18
C ASN A 218 4.18 -5.29 17.97
N PHE A 219 4.65 -6.31 17.25
CA PHE A 219 3.93 -7.56 17.01
C PHE A 219 4.71 -8.73 17.62
N ASN A 220 3.97 -9.77 17.99
CA ASN A 220 4.57 -11.02 18.44
C ASN A 220 5.49 -11.59 17.36
N GLN A 221 6.59 -12.20 17.80
CA GLN A 221 7.56 -12.81 16.89
C GLN A 221 6.87 -13.92 16.09
N VAL A 222 6.98 -13.83 14.78
CA VAL A 222 6.66 -14.95 13.88
C VAL A 222 7.77 -15.97 14.06
N ASN A 223 7.42 -17.18 14.46
CA ASN A 223 8.40 -18.27 14.54
C ASN A 223 8.70 -18.74 13.10
N LEU A 224 9.86 -18.34 12.60
CA LEU A 224 10.32 -18.72 11.25
C LEU A 224 11.06 -20.06 11.24
N GLY A 225 11.20 -20.73 12.40
CA GLY A 225 12.00 -21.95 12.52
C GLY A 225 13.49 -21.68 12.37
N ASN A 226 14.26 -22.76 12.29
CA ASN A 226 15.72 -22.74 12.10
C ASN A 226 16.15 -23.32 10.75
N ASP A 227 15.31 -23.21 9.72
CA ASP A 227 15.67 -23.70 8.39
C ASP A 227 16.65 -22.73 7.72
N HIS A 228 17.83 -23.23 7.36
CA HIS A 228 18.88 -22.47 6.64
C HIS A 228 18.46 -21.98 5.26
N ASN A 229 17.39 -22.54 4.69
CA ASN A 229 16.84 -22.12 3.42
C ASN A 229 15.89 -20.92 3.54
N ILE A 230 15.54 -20.49 4.77
CA ILE A 230 14.73 -19.28 5.02
C ILE A 230 15.66 -18.14 5.39
N ILE A 231 15.79 -17.16 4.49
CA ILE A 231 16.73 -16.04 4.61
C ILE A 231 15.98 -14.75 4.83
N GLN A 232 16.21 -14.09 5.96
CA GLN A 232 15.66 -12.76 6.25
C GLN A 232 16.65 -11.69 5.81
N LEU A 233 16.29 -10.89 4.81
CA LEU A 233 17.14 -9.81 4.27
C LEU A 233 16.93 -8.48 5.00
N GLY A 234 15.85 -8.36 5.77
CA GLY A 234 15.49 -7.07 6.37
C GLY A 234 15.03 -6.06 5.33
N ASN A 235 15.42 -4.78 5.51
CA ASN A 235 15.15 -3.76 4.48
C ASN A 235 16.26 -3.78 3.45
N VAL A 236 15.85 -3.74 2.20
CA VAL A 236 16.71 -3.58 1.04
C VAL A 236 16.35 -2.25 0.34
N ASP A 237 17.27 -1.72 -0.46
CA ASP A 237 16.97 -0.55 -1.30
C ASP A 237 16.13 -0.91 -2.54
N ASP A 238 15.67 0.10 -3.28
CA ASP A 238 14.79 -0.11 -4.43
C ASP A 238 15.50 -0.86 -5.58
N ALA A 239 16.83 -0.73 -5.72
CA ALA A 239 17.60 -1.41 -6.76
C ALA A 239 17.74 -2.91 -6.43
N GLU A 240 18.09 -3.23 -5.19
CA GLU A 240 18.17 -4.60 -4.70
C GLU A 240 16.78 -5.27 -4.71
N LEU A 241 15.73 -4.55 -4.29
CA LEU A 241 14.37 -5.07 -4.33
C LEU A 241 13.93 -5.41 -5.77
N THR A 242 14.26 -4.54 -6.73
CA THR A 242 13.99 -4.79 -8.15
C THR A 242 14.72 -6.04 -8.63
N HIS A 243 16.00 -6.17 -8.29
CA HIS A 243 16.79 -7.36 -8.64
C HIS A 243 16.19 -8.64 -8.02
N LEU A 244 15.77 -8.59 -6.76
CA LEU A 244 15.13 -9.72 -6.10
C LEU A 244 13.83 -10.15 -6.79
N TYR A 245 12.97 -9.22 -7.19
CA TYR A 245 11.77 -9.55 -7.95
C TYR A 245 12.09 -10.18 -9.31
N GLN A 246 13.05 -9.60 -10.06
CA GLN A 246 13.39 -10.08 -11.40
C GLN A 246 13.96 -11.51 -11.42
N HIS A 247 14.65 -11.91 -10.36
CA HIS A 247 15.29 -13.23 -10.26
C HIS A 247 14.51 -14.23 -9.40
N ALA A 248 13.42 -13.79 -8.76
CA ALA A 248 12.58 -14.69 -7.98
C ALA A 248 11.92 -15.75 -8.87
N TYR A 249 11.90 -16.97 -8.38
CA TYR A 249 11.18 -18.04 -9.03
C TYR A 249 9.67 -17.81 -9.03
N ALA A 250 9.15 -17.36 -7.88
CA ALA A 250 7.82 -16.82 -7.71
C ALA A 250 7.78 -15.85 -6.51
N PHE A 251 6.88 -14.89 -6.60
CA PHE A 251 6.52 -14.03 -5.47
C PHE A 251 5.32 -14.63 -4.73
N VAL A 252 5.41 -14.75 -3.41
CA VAL A 252 4.36 -15.34 -2.56
C VAL A 252 3.83 -14.32 -1.58
N TYR A 253 2.50 -14.08 -1.60
CA TYR A 253 1.87 -13.06 -0.77
C TYR A 253 0.66 -13.63 0.01
N PRO A 254 0.88 -14.23 1.18
CA PRO A 254 -0.13 -14.97 1.92
C PRO A 254 -1.04 -14.11 2.79
N SER A 255 -1.07 -12.79 2.59
CA SER A 255 -1.73 -11.83 3.47
C SER A 255 -3.20 -12.21 3.77
N LEU A 256 -3.58 -12.02 5.04
CA LEU A 256 -4.95 -12.19 5.51
C LEU A 256 -5.86 -11.03 5.09
N TYR A 257 -5.26 -9.87 4.87
CA TYR A 257 -6.00 -8.65 4.56
C TYR A 257 -5.09 -7.60 3.92
N GLU A 258 -5.56 -6.97 2.83
CA GLU A 258 -4.92 -5.82 2.18
C GLU A 258 -5.99 -4.82 1.73
N GLY A 259 -5.68 -3.52 1.87
CA GLY A 259 -6.51 -2.47 1.27
C GLY A 259 -6.38 -2.40 -0.25
N PHE A 260 -5.19 -2.79 -0.78
CA PHE A 260 -4.94 -2.86 -2.22
C PHE A 260 -4.01 -4.05 -2.58
N GLY A 261 -2.76 -4.06 -2.13
CA GLY A 261 -1.77 -5.08 -2.51
C GLY A 261 -0.81 -4.58 -3.58
N ILE A 262 0.01 -3.58 -3.26
CA ILE A 262 1.06 -3.06 -4.16
C ILE A 262 2.10 -4.14 -4.50
N PRO A 263 2.65 -4.93 -3.54
CA PRO A 263 3.72 -5.89 -3.82
C PRO A 263 3.41 -6.93 -4.90
N PRO A 264 2.20 -7.51 -5.02
CA PRO A 264 1.86 -8.35 -6.16
C PRO A 264 1.97 -7.66 -7.51
N LEU A 265 1.57 -6.37 -7.62
CA LEU A 265 1.73 -5.61 -8.87
C LEU A 265 3.19 -5.28 -9.15
N GLU A 266 4.00 -5.05 -8.11
CA GLU A 266 5.45 -4.90 -8.24
C GLU A 266 6.08 -6.14 -8.85
N ALA A 267 5.74 -7.31 -8.31
CA ALA A 267 6.18 -8.59 -8.84
C ALA A 267 5.78 -8.77 -10.32
N MET A 268 4.51 -8.50 -10.65
CA MET A 268 4.01 -8.59 -12.03
C MET A 268 4.74 -7.66 -13.00
N ALA A 269 5.02 -6.41 -12.57
CA ALA A 269 5.74 -5.42 -13.37
C ALA A 269 7.18 -5.85 -13.68
N LEU A 270 7.77 -6.66 -12.81
CA LEU A 270 9.12 -7.20 -12.93
C LEU A 270 9.15 -8.64 -13.46
N SER A 271 8.06 -9.08 -14.12
CA SER A 271 7.93 -10.42 -14.72
C SER A 271 8.09 -11.57 -13.72
N CYS A 272 7.80 -11.32 -12.44
CA CYS A 272 7.78 -12.34 -11.41
C CYS A 272 6.37 -12.92 -11.29
N PRO A 273 6.17 -14.25 -11.43
CA PRO A 273 4.86 -14.86 -11.27
C PRO A 273 4.39 -14.80 -9.82
N VAL A 274 3.09 -14.61 -9.63
CA VAL A 274 2.49 -14.33 -8.32
C VAL A 274 1.66 -15.50 -7.83
N ILE A 275 1.88 -15.87 -6.56
CA ILE A 275 1.00 -16.71 -5.75
C ILE A 275 0.50 -15.85 -4.61
N CYS A 276 -0.80 -15.67 -4.46
CA CYS A 276 -1.33 -14.87 -3.37
C CYS A 276 -2.60 -15.47 -2.76
N SER A 277 -2.92 -15.04 -1.54
CA SER A 277 -4.20 -15.40 -0.95
C SER A 277 -5.35 -14.78 -1.73
N ASN A 278 -6.53 -15.39 -1.66
CA ASN A 278 -7.76 -14.85 -2.24
C ASN A 278 -8.50 -13.89 -1.29
N ALA A 279 -7.77 -13.25 -0.35
CA ALA A 279 -8.33 -12.39 0.68
C ALA A 279 -8.43 -10.93 0.23
N ALA A 280 -9.44 -10.25 0.76
CA ALA A 280 -9.64 -8.80 0.66
C ALA A 280 -9.57 -8.28 -0.79
N SER A 281 -8.73 -7.27 -1.04
CA SER A 281 -8.58 -6.67 -2.37
C SER A 281 -7.71 -7.48 -3.34
N LEU A 282 -7.04 -8.54 -2.91
CA LEU A 282 -6.07 -9.25 -3.76
C LEU A 282 -6.69 -9.85 -5.02
N PRO A 283 -7.89 -10.47 -5.00
CA PRO A 283 -8.54 -10.92 -6.24
C PRO A 283 -8.92 -9.77 -7.19
N GLU A 284 -9.34 -8.63 -6.64
CA GLU A 284 -9.63 -7.42 -7.42
C GLU A 284 -8.35 -6.89 -8.09
N VAL A 285 -7.23 -6.88 -7.38
CA VAL A 285 -5.97 -6.30 -7.87
C VAL A 285 -5.24 -7.25 -8.82
N CYS A 286 -5.15 -8.53 -8.50
CA CYS A 286 -4.38 -9.49 -9.29
C CYS A 286 -5.17 -10.11 -10.45
N GLY A 287 -6.51 -10.13 -10.38
CA GLY A 287 -7.35 -10.71 -11.44
C GLY A 287 -7.00 -12.17 -11.73
N ASP A 288 -6.80 -12.51 -12.99
CA ASP A 288 -6.40 -13.86 -13.43
C ASP A 288 -4.87 -14.03 -13.54
N ALA A 289 -4.09 -13.07 -13.04
CA ALA A 289 -2.63 -13.04 -13.14
C ALA A 289 -1.91 -13.62 -11.91
N ALA A 290 -2.62 -14.32 -11.03
CA ALA A 290 -2.04 -14.99 -9.87
C ALA A 290 -2.63 -16.39 -9.68
N LEU A 291 -1.86 -17.29 -9.05
CA LEU A 291 -2.40 -18.48 -8.43
C LEU A 291 -2.94 -18.13 -7.05
N TYR A 292 -4.17 -18.54 -6.76
CA TYR A 292 -4.85 -18.22 -5.52
C TYR A 292 -4.93 -19.41 -4.57
N PHE A 293 -4.89 -19.10 -3.28
CA PHE A 293 -5.18 -20.07 -2.22
C PHE A 293 -5.96 -19.40 -1.08
N GLN A 294 -6.67 -20.20 -0.27
CA GLN A 294 -7.32 -19.72 0.94
C GLN A 294 -6.25 -19.33 1.99
N PRO A 295 -6.33 -18.18 2.64
CA PRO A 295 -5.21 -17.60 3.41
C PRO A 295 -4.59 -18.52 4.47
N LEU A 296 -5.40 -19.36 5.14
CA LEU A 296 -4.92 -20.27 6.20
C LEU A 296 -4.75 -21.72 5.73
N ASP A 297 -4.96 -21.99 4.44
CA ASP A 297 -4.81 -23.33 3.87
C ASP A 297 -3.38 -23.56 3.41
N THR A 298 -2.59 -24.12 4.32
CA THR A 298 -1.18 -24.50 4.06
C THR A 298 -1.06 -25.49 2.90
N SER A 299 -2.00 -26.44 2.81
CA SER A 299 -1.99 -27.47 1.74
C SER A 299 -2.27 -26.87 0.38
N ALA A 300 -3.25 -25.96 0.26
CA ALA A 300 -3.52 -25.24 -0.99
C ALA A 300 -2.33 -24.38 -1.42
N LEU A 301 -1.68 -23.67 -0.47
CA LEU A 301 -0.47 -22.92 -0.78
C LEU A 301 0.65 -23.85 -1.25
N LYS A 302 0.90 -24.95 -0.57
CA LYS A 302 1.90 -25.96 -0.97
C LYS A 302 1.65 -26.46 -2.38
N ASN A 303 0.40 -26.81 -2.72
CA ASN A 303 0.04 -27.26 -4.06
C ASN A 303 0.31 -26.18 -5.13
N ALA A 304 -0.01 -24.92 -4.86
CA ALA A 304 0.30 -23.80 -5.76
C ALA A 304 1.82 -23.62 -5.95
N LEU A 305 2.62 -23.81 -4.88
CA LEU A 305 4.08 -23.77 -4.94
C LEU A 305 4.65 -24.92 -5.77
N ILE A 306 4.11 -26.14 -5.64
CA ILE A 306 4.48 -27.30 -6.44
C ILE A 306 4.11 -27.04 -7.90
N GLN A 307 2.89 -26.60 -8.17
CA GLN A 307 2.41 -26.34 -9.52
C GLN A 307 3.32 -25.35 -10.26
N ILE A 308 3.70 -24.25 -9.64
CA ILE A 308 4.58 -23.27 -10.29
C ILE A 308 6.01 -23.82 -10.47
N ALA A 309 6.43 -24.76 -9.60
CA ALA A 309 7.73 -25.40 -9.67
C ALA A 309 7.85 -26.46 -10.78
N GLU A 310 6.77 -27.18 -11.05
CA GLU A 310 6.75 -28.32 -11.96
C GLU A 310 6.17 -27.99 -13.33
N GLU A 311 5.36 -26.90 -13.44
CA GLU A 311 4.68 -26.52 -14.67
C GLU A 311 5.21 -25.19 -15.25
N PRO A 312 6.29 -25.20 -16.06
CA PRO A 312 6.84 -23.98 -16.67
C PRO A 312 5.83 -23.21 -17.51
N ALA A 313 4.87 -23.89 -18.12
CA ALA A 313 3.80 -23.28 -18.91
C ALA A 313 2.88 -22.41 -18.04
N VAL A 314 2.53 -22.86 -16.83
CA VAL A 314 1.75 -22.07 -15.85
C VAL A 314 2.53 -20.83 -15.44
N ARG A 315 3.80 -21.00 -15.11
CA ARG A 315 4.69 -19.88 -14.76
C ARG A 315 4.73 -18.83 -15.86
N GLN A 316 4.93 -19.23 -17.12
CA GLN A 316 4.98 -18.32 -18.26
C GLN A 316 3.64 -17.64 -18.53
N ALA A 317 2.53 -18.36 -18.35
CA ALA A 317 1.19 -17.79 -18.48
C ALA A 317 0.93 -16.71 -17.44
N LEU A 318 1.32 -16.92 -16.17
CA LEU A 318 1.18 -15.92 -15.10
C LEU A 318 2.03 -14.67 -15.37
N ILE A 319 3.25 -14.81 -15.86
CA ILE A 319 4.10 -13.66 -16.26
C ILE A 319 3.39 -12.86 -17.35
N SER A 320 2.91 -13.52 -18.41
CA SER A 320 2.21 -12.84 -19.51
C SER A 320 0.94 -12.12 -19.05
N LYS A 321 0.15 -12.76 -18.19
CA LYS A 321 -1.06 -12.16 -17.60
C LYS A 321 -0.71 -11.01 -16.66
N GLY A 322 0.35 -11.14 -15.84
CA GLY A 322 0.84 -10.09 -14.94
C GLY A 322 1.22 -8.83 -15.69
N LEU A 323 2.00 -8.93 -16.76
CA LEU A 323 2.37 -7.81 -17.61
C LEU A 323 1.17 -7.12 -18.28
N LYS A 324 0.10 -7.85 -18.58
CA LYS A 324 -1.16 -7.26 -19.04
C LYS A 324 -1.91 -6.61 -17.88
N ARG A 325 -1.91 -7.23 -16.70
CA ARG A 325 -2.66 -6.75 -15.53
C ARG A 325 -2.18 -5.38 -15.05
N ILE A 326 -0.88 -5.13 -15.02
CA ILE A 326 -0.32 -3.85 -14.57
C ILE A 326 -0.80 -2.65 -15.41
N SER A 327 -1.15 -2.85 -16.69
CA SER A 327 -1.64 -1.76 -17.54
C SER A 327 -3.02 -1.21 -17.13
N VAL A 328 -3.76 -1.95 -16.30
CA VAL A 328 -5.05 -1.50 -15.75
C VAL A 328 -4.86 -0.40 -14.71
N PHE A 329 -3.69 -0.37 -14.04
CA PHE A 329 -3.40 0.56 -12.95
C PHE A 329 -2.37 1.60 -13.39
N SER A 330 -2.75 2.87 -13.33
CA SER A 330 -1.90 3.98 -13.76
C SER A 330 -2.08 5.18 -12.83
N TRP A 331 -0.99 5.70 -12.30
CA TRP A 331 -1.01 6.92 -11.50
C TRP A 331 -1.61 8.10 -12.26
N LYS A 332 -1.34 8.19 -13.56
CA LYS A 332 -1.95 9.21 -14.44
C LYS A 332 -3.47 9.10 -14.49
N SER A 333 -4.01 7.89 -14.63
CA SER A 333 -5.47 7.66 -14.61
C SER A 333 -6.06 7.99 -13.25
N SER A 334 -5.46 7.50 -12.18
CA SER A 334 -5.87 7.75 -10.79
C SER A 334 -5.89 9.25 -10.45
N ALA A 335 -4.84 9.98 -10.83
CA ALA A 335 -4.78 11.42 -10.63
C ALA A 335 -5.81 12.17 -11.50
N SER A 336 -6.09 11.71 -12.72
CA SER A 336 -7.11 12.31 -13.58
C SER A 336 -8.52 12.16 -12.98
N GLU A 337 -8.82 10.99 -12.40
CA GLU A 337 -10.10 10.76 -11.70
C GLU A 337 -10.22 11.66 -10.48
N LEU A 338 -9.15 11.73 -9.67
CA LEU A 338 -9.10 12.61 -8.51
C LEU A 338 -9.22 14.08 -8.90
N TYR A 339 -8.58 14.51 -9.99
CA TYR A 339 -8.69 15.87 -10.50
C TYR A 339 -10.14 16.24 -10.86
N LYS A 340 -10.86 15.35 -11.56
CA LYS A 340 -12.28 15.53 -11.89
C LYS A 340 -13.13 15.65 -10.62
N LEU A 341 -12.90 14.79 -9.64
CA LEU A 341 -13.57 14.80 -8.34
C LEU A 341 -13.33 16.12 -7.59
N ILE A 342 -12.09 16.57 -7.52
CA ILE A 342 -11.72 17.84 -6.87
C ILE A 342 -12.47 19.01 -7.52
N ASN A 343 -12.50 19.08 -8.85
CA ASN A 343 -13.18 20.14 -9.56
C ASN A 343 -14.70 20.13 -9.33
N THR A 344 -15.31 18.96 -9.25
CA THR A 344 -16.74 18.82 -8.93
C THR A 344 -17.03 19.30 -7.50
N ILE A 345 -16.25 18.89 -6.53
CA ILE A 345 -16.45 19.25 -5.11
C ILE A 345 -16.12 20.73 -4.84
N ASN A 346 -15.14 21.29 -5.54
CA ASN A 346 -14.72 22.68 -5.31
C ASN A 346 -15.68 23.71 -5.93
N LYS A 347 -16.54 23.30 -6.87
CA LYS A 347 -17.60 24.15 -7.44
C LYS A 347 -18.83 24.27 -6.53
N ILE A 348 -18.99 23.36 -5.58
CA ILE A 348 -20.05 23.31 -4.56
C ILE A 348 -19.54 23.96 -3.26
#